data_9b322065ad4bee999facc39dae885125
#
_entry.id   9b322065ad4bee999facc39dae885125
#
_cell.length_a   1.000
_cell.length_b   1.000
_cell.length_c   1.000
_cell.angle_alpha   90.00
_cell.angle_beta   90.00
_cell.angle_gamma   90.00
#
_symmetry.space_group_name_H-M   'P 1'
#
loop_
_entity.id
_entity.type
_entity.pdbx_description
1 polymer ?
#
loop_
_entity_poly.entity_id
_entity_poly.type
_entity_poly.pdbx_seq_one_letter_code
_entity_poly.pdbx_strand_id
1 'polypeptide(L)'
;MKGLYPDYHSGQPQQNKENAMNHNETPVRTARFRIGELVRHRIYPFRGAIFDVDPEFDNDEEWWQAIPEDVRPRKDQPFYHLLAENDEGPYIAYVSEQNLLPDDSGEPVSHPNVDEMFDGFTDGHYVVSRDLAN
;
A
#
# COMPACT_ATOMS: atom_id res chain seq x y z
N MET A 1 12.50 10.93 9.21
CA MET A 1 12.90 10.09 8.50
C MET A 1 11.95 9.62 7.68
N LYS A 2 12.13 9.32 6.64
CA LYS A 2 11.26 8.92 5.92
C LYS A 2 10.86 7.76 6.32
N GLY A 3 10.25 7.46 7.02
CA GLY A 3 9.75 6.29 7.38
C GLY A 3 10.72 5.27 7.61
N LEU A 4 10.29 4.16 7.98
CA LEU A 4 11.17 3.08 8.24
C LEU A 4 11.30 2.21 7.05
N TYR A 5 10.67 2.57 5.96
CA TYR A 5 10.78 1.84 4.71
C TYR A 5 11.53 2.71 3.71
N PRO A 6 12.11 2.10 2.70
CA PRO A 6 12.75 2.88 1.64
C PRO A 6 11.73 3.79 0.97
N ASP A 7 12.19 4.84 0.35
CA ASP A 7 11.27 5.71 -0.34
C ASP A 7 10.55 4.97 -1.43
N TYR A 8 9.30 5.29 -1.60
CA TYR A 8 8.50 4.70 -2.67
C TYR A 8 9.02 5.23 -3.99
N HIS A 9 9.10 4.37 -4.99
CA HIS A 9 9.36 4.88 -6.30
C HIS A 9 8.54 4.08 -7.29
N SER A 10 8.11 4.74 -8.32
CA SER A 10 7.19 4.15 -9.20
C SER A 10 7.93 3.50 -10.24
N GLY A 11 8.75 2.87 -10.08
CA GLY A 11 9.41 2.19 -11.01
C GLY A 11 8.64 1.19 -11.54
N GLN A 12 8.73 0.49 -12.34
CA GLN A 12 7.95 -0.35 -12.78
C GLN A 12 8.32 -1.60 -12.88
N PRO A 13 7.78 -2.25 -12.86
CA PRO A 13 7.85 -3.51 -12.74
C PRO A 13 8.15 -4.19 -13.87
N GLN A 14 8.42 -5.09 -14.00
CA GLN A 14 8.69 -5.69 -14.94
C GLN A 14 8.11 -6.73 -15.08
N GLN A 15 7.67 -7.31 -15.27
CA GLN A 15 7.03 -8.15 -15.37
C GLN A 15 7.15 -9.20 -15.78
N ASN A 16 7.12 -9.90 -15.91
CA ASN A 16 7.19 -10.84 -16.32
C ASN A 16 6.54 -11.76 -15.90
N LYS A 17 5.91 -11.74 -15.40
CA LYS A 17 5.17 -12.51 -14.92
C LYS A 17 4.68 -13.34 -15.78
N GLU A 18 4.89 -13.48 -16.59
CA GLU A 18 4.33 -14.15 -17.37
C GLU A 18 4.42 -15.39 -17.13
N ASN A 19 5.00 -15.73 -16.71
CA ASN A 19 5.12 -16.90 -16.55
C ASN A 19 4.23 -17.40 -15.88
N ALA A 20 3.86 -16.96 -15.49
CA ALA A 20 3.05 -17.37 -14.72
C ALA A 20 2.07 -17.92 -15.37
N MET A 21 1.94 -18.16 -15.92
CA MET A 21 1.03 -18.45 -16.32
C MET A 21 0.46 -19.45 -16.45
N ASN A 22 0.34 -20.04 -16.10
CA ASN A 22 -0.27 -20.95 -16.23
C ASN A 22 -1.19 -20.84 -15.71
N HIS A 23 -1.71 -20.62 -15.80
CA HIS A 23 -2.46 -20.33 -15.42
C HIS A 23 -3.45 -20.62 -14.86
N ASN A 24 -4.02 -21.22 -15.01
CA ASN A 24 -5.12 -21.61 -14.41
C ASN A 24 -4.82 -22.12 -13.15
N GLU A 25 -3.71 -22.42 -12.83
CA GLU A 25 -3.45 -22.80 -11.58
C GLU A 25 -2.94 -21.70 -10.78
N THR A 26 -2.88 -20.49 -11.19
CA THR A 26 -2.42 -19.35 -10.43
C THR A 26 -3.36 -19.12 -9.30
N PRO A 27 -2.89 -19.07 -8.10
CA PRO A 27 -3.80 -18.85 -6.97
C PRO A 27 -4.41 -17.48 -7.05
N VAL A 28 -5.64 -17.38 -6.65
CA VAL A 28 -6.31 -16.10 -6.57
C VAL A 28 -5.91 -15.46 -5.27
N ARG A 29 -5.41 -14.24 -5.31
CA ARG A 29 -5.04 -13.56 -4.10
C ARG A 29 -6.07 -12.54 -3.75
N THR A 30 -6.71 -12.74 -2.63
CA THR A 30 -7.76 -11.83 -2.17
C THR A 30 -7.15 -10.84 -1.22
N ALA A 31 -7.21 -9.58 -1.58
CA ALA A 31 -6.68 -8.53 -0.72
C ALA A 31 -7.62 -8.30 0.45
N ARG A 32 -7.05 -8.15 1.64
CA ARG A 32 -7.85 -7.90 2.83
C ARG A 32 -8.37 -6.48 2.88
N PHE A 33 -7.68 -5.55 2.29
CA PHE A 33 -8.05 -4.15 2.37
C PHE A 33 -8.40 -3.60 1.00
N ARG A 34 -9.20 -2.55 0.98
CA ARG A 34 -9.65 -1.96 -0.27
C ARG A 34 -9.12 -0.59 -0.45
N ILE A 35 -9.13 -0.11 -1.70
CA ILE A 35 -8.75 1.26 -2.00
C ILE A 35 -9.68 2.18 -1.22
N GLY A 36 -9.12 3.15 -0.55
CA GLY A 36 -9.87 4.10 0.27
C GLY A 36 -9.85 3.78 1.75
N GLU A 37 -9.49 2.55 2.11
CA GLU A 37 -9.47 2.19 3.50
C GLU A 37 -8.27 2.78 4.22
N LEU A 38 -8.43 3.05 5.50
CA LEU A 38 -7.34 3.54 6.33
C LEU A 38 -6.69 2.37 7.05
N VAL A 39 -5.37 2.33 7.01
CA VAL A 39 -4.60 1.27 7.64
C VAL A 39 -3.45 1.87 8.41
N ARG A 40 -2.88 1.11 9.32
CA ARG A 40 -1.69 1.55 10.03
C ARG A 40 -0.71 0.40 10.05
N HIS A 41 0.56 0.72 10.20
CA HIS A 41 1.59 -0.31 10.27
C HIS A 41 1.49 -0.96 11.63
N ARG A 42 1.66 -2.25 11.70
CA ARG A 42 1.50 -2.97 12.96
C ARG A 42 2.64 -2.71 13.93
N ILE A 43 3.77 -2.24 13.45
CA ILE A 43 4.91 -1.99 14.32
C ILE A 43 5.33 -0.53 14.32
N TYR A 44 5.46 0.05 13.17
CA TYR A 44 5.98 1.41 13.05
C TYR A 44 4.87 2.45 13.11
N PRO A 45 5.18 3.64 13.61
CA PRO A 45 4.14 4.65 13.86
C PRO A 45 3.74 5.43 12.62
N PHE A 46 3.12 4.79 11.68
CA PHE A 46 2.55 5.51 10.55
C PHE A 46 1.23 4.87 10.11
N ARG A 47 0.44 5.66 9.43
CA ARG A 47 -0.86 5.25 8.94
C ARG A 47 -1.05 5.84 7.57
N GLY A 48 -2.03 5.38 6.84
CA GLY A 48 -2.25 5.88 5.49
C GLY A 48 -3.54 5.42 4.89
N ALA A 49 -3.87 6.01 3.76
CA ALA A 49 -5.04 5.64 2.97
C ALA A 49 -4.57 4.87 1.75
N ILE A 50 -5.18 3.76 1.48
CA ILE A 50 -4.79 2.92 0.36
C ILE A 50 -5.27 3.52 -0.94
N PHE A 51 -4.38 3.72 -1.89
CA PHE A 51 -4.79 4.23 -3.19
C PHE A 51 -4.53 3.24 -4.33
N ASP A 52 -3.81 2.16 -4.06
CA ASP A 52 -3.58 1.14 -5.09
C ASP A 52 -3.18 -0.16 -4.41
N VAL A 53 -3.39 -1.26 -5.07
CA VAL A 53 -3.10 -2.58 -4.53
C VAL A 53 -2.43 -3.42 -5.61
N ASP A 54 -1.32 -4.04 -5.25
CA ASP A 54 -0.67 -5.01 -6.13
C ASP A 54 -0.92 -6.40 -5.57
N PRO A 55 -1.27 -7.36 -6.38
CA PRO A 55 -1.56 -8.72 -5.86
C PRO A 55 -0.34 -9.37 -5.25
N GLU A 56 0.84 -8.99 -5.70
CA GLU A 56 2.09 -9.49 -5.16
C GLU A 56 3.11 -8.39 -5.23
N PHE A 57 4.26 -8.59 -4.60
CA PHE A 57 5.32 -7.60 -4.63
C PHE A 57 5.64 -7.21 -6.07
N ASP A 58 5.64 -5.91 -6.33
CA ASP A 58 5.88 -5.41 -7.66
C ASP A 58 6.75 -4.17 -7.57
N ASN A 59 7.92 -4.32 -7.05
CA ASN A 59 8.89 -3.25 -6.95
C ASN A 59 10.26 -3.91 -7.14
N ASP A 60 11.34 -3.20 -7.02
CA ASP A 60 12.61 -3.83 -7.34
C ASP A 60 13.22 -4.51 -6.14
N GLU A 61 14.13 -5.39 -6.42
CA GLU A 61 14.75 -6.22 -5.42
C GLU A 61 15.56 -5.39 -4.43
N GLU A 62 16.23 -4.37 -4.89
CA GLU A 62 16.99 -3.54 -4.02
C GLU A 62 16.14 -2.84 -3.00
N TRP A 63 14.95 -2.41 -3.40
CA TRP A 63 14.02 -1.78 -2.49
C TRP A 63 13.61 -2.78 -1.41
N TRP A 64 13.34 -4.02 -1.79
CA TRP A 64 12.91 -5.06 -0.86
C TRP A 64 14.02 -5.40 0.12
N GLN A 65 15.25 -5.51 -0.38
CA GLN A 65 16.39 -5.84 0.46
C GLN A 65 16.70 -4.71 1.46
N ALA A 66 16.29 -3.51 1.16
CA ALA A 66 16.53 -2.39 2.06
C ALA A 66 15.56 -2.34 3.22
N ILE A 67 14.51 -3.14 3.20
CA ILE A 67 13.59 -3.20 4.33
C ILE A 67 14.30 -3.92 5.48
N PRO A 68 14.21 -3.40 6.70
CA PRO A 68 14.86 -4.06 7.83
C PRO A 68 14.42 -5.51 7.95
N GLU A 69 15.38 -6.38 8.21
CA GLU A 69 15.14 -7.80 8.16
C GLU A 69 14.00 -8.27 9.04
N ASP A 70 13.83 -7.68 10.18
CA ASP A 70 12.81 -8.13 11.12
C ASP A 70 11.40 -7.77 10.66
N VAL A 71 11.23 -6.90 9.67
CA VAL A 71 9.92 -6.60 9.14
C VAL A 71 9.84 -6.85 7.65
N ARG A 72 10.88 -7.44 7.08
CA ARG A 72 10.89 -7.69 5.64
C ARG A 72 9.88 -8.78 5.32
N PRO A 73 8.91 -8.50 4.47
CA PRO A 73 7.81 -9.43 4.24
C PRO A 73 8.07 -10.40 3.12
N ARG A 74 7.25 -11.43 3.09
CA ARG A 74 7.25 -12.33 1.94
C ARG A 74 6.72 -11.55 0.75
N LYS A 75 7.15 -11.89 -0.43
CA LYS A 75 6.73 -11.21 -1.64
C LYS A 75 5.41 -11.72 -2.20
N ASP A 76 4.99 -12.91 -1.82
CA ASP A 76 3.81 -13.53 -2.38
C ASP A 76 2.55 -13.20 -1.60
N GLN A 77 2.25 -11.94 -1.50
CA GLN A 77 1.06 -11.46 -0.81
C GLN A 77 0.74 -10.08 -1.36
N PRO A 78 -0.44 -9.56 -1.12
CA PRO A 78 -0.78 -8.23 -1.60
C PRO A 78 0.10 -7.15 -0.97
N PHE A 79 0.44 -6.16 -1.76
CA PHE A 79 1.17 -4.99 -1.30
C PHE A 79 0.32 -3.77 -1.62
N TYR A 80 0.35 -2.81 -0.74
CA TYR A 80 -0.52 -1.65 -0.84
C TYR A 80 0.26 -0.36 -0.97
N HIS A 81 -0.24 0.52 -1.81
CA HIS A 81 0.33 1.84 -1.98
C HIS A 81 -0.47 2.79 -1.12
N LEU A 82 0.17 3.50 -0.23
CA LEU A 82 -0.52 4.34 0.74
C LEU A 82 -0.16 5.80 0.61
N LEU A 83 -1.17 6.66 0.74
CA LEU A 83 -0.91 8.04 1.05
C LEU A 83 -0.70 8.07 2.55
N ALA A 84 0.53 8.12 2.99
CA ALA A 84 0.90 7.88 4.37
C ALA A 84 1.30 9.13 5.10
N GLU A 85 1.25 9.08 6.40
CA GLU A 85 1.71 10.18 7.24
C GLU A 85 2.35 9.62 8.49
N ASN A 86 3.36 10.31 8.97
CA ASN A 86 3.98 9.99 10.25
C ASN A 86 4.29 11.34 10.92
N ASP A 87 5.08 11.32 12.01
CA ASP A 87 5.39 12.53 12.73
C ASP A 87 6.11 13.57 11.89
N GLU A 88 6.75 13.14 10.85
CA GLU A 88 7.51 14.06 10.02
C GLU A 88 6.75 14.60 8.84
N GLY A 89 5.57 14.09 8.59
CA GLY A 89 4.74 14.61 7.53
C GLY A 89 4.27 13.55 6.56
N PRO A 90 3.72 13.98 5.45
CA PRO A 90 3.14 13.04 4.47
C PRO A 90 4.20 12.43 3.55
N TYR A 91 3.94 11.23 3.10
CA TYR A 91 4.80 10.56 2.12
C TYR A 91 4.02 9.41 1.49
N ILE A 92 4.62 8.71 0.56
CA ILE A 92 3.97 7.57 -0.07
C ILE A 92 4.70 6.31 0.39
N ALA A 93 3.95 5.35 0.86
CA ALA A 93 4.51 4.10 1.37
C ALA A 93 4.02 2.92 0.57
N TYR A 94 4.80 1.86 0.55
CA TYR A 94 4.46 0.62 -0.14
C TYR A 94 4.63 -0.48 0.90
N VAL A 95 3.54 -1.10 1.31
CA VAL A 95 3.55 -1.96 2.48
C VAL A 95 2.83 -3.27 2.22
N SER A 96 3.40 -4.36 2.70
CA SER A 96 2.80 -5.67 2.54
C SER A 96 1.60 -5.83 3.44
N GLU A 97 0.70 -6.67 3.02
CA GLU A 97 -0.51 -6.92 3.79
C GLU A 97 -0.22 -7.40 5.20
N GLN A 98 0.79 -8.24 5.37
CA GLN A 98 1.07 -8.80 6.68
C GLN A 98 1.51 -7.74 7.69
N ASN A 99 1.93 -6.59 7.23
CA ASN A 99 2.39 -5.55 8.12
C ASN A 99 1.35 -4.45 8.36
N LEU A 100 0.13 -4.67 7.90
CA LEU A 100 -0.92 -3.67 8.04
C LEU A 100 -2.06 -4.13 8.93
N LEU A 101 -2.62 -3.18 9.65
CA LEU A 101 -3.80 -3.39 10.48
C LEU A 101 -4.80 -2.32 10.10
N PRO A 102 -6.09 -2.58 10.30
CA PRO A 102 -7.07 -1.52 10.05
C PRO A 102 -6.82 -0.35 11.00
N ASP A 103 -7.05 0.86 10.52
CA ASP A 103 -6.94 2.01 11.39
C ASP A 103 -8.34 2.41 11.82
N ASP A 104 -8.63 2.22 13.09
CA ASP A 104 -9.96 2.47 13.62
C ASP A 104 -10.17 3.87 14.13
N SER A 105 -9.24 4.76 13.91
CA SER A 105 -9.37 6.10 14.47
C SER A 105 -10.54 6.87 13.89
N GLY A 106 -10.92 6.55 12.67
CA GLY A 106 -11.99 7.29 12.01
C GLY A 106 -11.54 8.64 11.51
N GLU A 107 -10.24 8.94 11.58
CA GLU A 107 -9.74 10.25 11.20
C GLU A 107 -9.12 10.23 9.82
N PRO A 108 -9.36 11.24 9.00
CA PRO A 108 -8.72 11.27 7.68
C PRO A 108 -7.22 11.45 7.82
N VAL A 109 -6.48 11.15 6.75
CA VAL A 109 -5.05 11.38 6.77
C VAL A 109 -4.76 12.79 6.27
N SER A 110 -3.64 13.34 6.73
CA SER A 110 -3.27 14.66 6.33
C SER A 110 -2.25 14.56 5.23
N HIS A 111 -2.71 14.40 4.01
CA HIS A 111 -1.83 14.20 2.87
C HIS A 111 -2.29 15.07 1.72
N PRO A 112 -1.38 15.77 1.06
CA PRO A 112 -1.77 16.73 0.02
C PRO A 112 -2.39 16.09 -1.21
N ASN A 113 -2.19 14.81 -1.43
CA ASN A 113 -2.74 14.16 -2.61
C ASN A 113 -4.12 13.54 -2.42
N VAL A 114 -4.69 13.68 -1.24
CA VAL A 114 -5.98 13.08 -0.97
C VAL A 114 -7.04 13.55 -1.95
N ASP A 115 -7.07 14.85 -2.20
CA ASP A 115 -8.11 15.40 -3.06
C ASP A 115 -7.96 14.97 -4.51
N GLU A 116 -6.78 14.56 -4.89
CA GLU A 116 -6.56 14.12 -6.25
C GLU A 116 -6.99 12.68 -6.45
N MET A 117 -6.95 11.91 -5.38
CA MET A 117 -7.22 10.49 -5.48
C MET A 117 -8.62 10.10 -5.08
N PHE A 118 -9.24 10.89 -4.21
CA PHE A 118 -10.52 10.50 -3.63
C PHE A 118 -11.53 11.61 -3.74
N ASP A 119 -12.80 11.24 -3.75
CA ASP A 119 -13.88 12.20 -3.86
C ASP A 119 -14.40 12.69 -2.52
N GLY A 120 -14.07 12.04 -1.45
CA GLY A 120 -14.55 12.45 -0.14
C GLY A 120 -14.20 11.44 0.92
N PHE A 121 -14.62 11.71 2.13
CA PHE A 121 -14.32 10.84 3.26
C PHE A 121 -15.61 10.67 4.04
N THR A 122 -16.01 9.43 4.28
CA THR A 122 -17.24 9.17 5.00
C THR A 122 -17.13 7.83 5.68
N ASP A 123 -17.72 7.73 6.86
CA ASP A 123 -17.73 6.48 7.62
C ASP A 123 -16.34 5.89 7.81
N GLY A 124 -15.33 6.71 8.00
CA GLY A 124 -14.01 6.25 8.32
C GLY A 124 -13.18 5.79 7.15
N HIS A 125 -13.61 6.05 5.93
CA HIS A 125 -12.81 5.68 4.77
C HIS A 125 -13.00 6.69 3.66
N TYR A 126 -12.12 6.66 2.67
CA TYR A 126 -12.20 7.58 1.55
C TYR A 126 -13.07 7.00 0.45
N VAL A 127 -13.75 7.88 -0.24
CA VAL A 127 -14.60 7.49 -1.36
C VAL A 127 -13.76 7.50 -2.62
N VAL A 128 -13.73 6.39 -3.32
CA VAL A 128 -12.88 6.24 -4.49
C VAL A 128 -13.33 7.15 -5.61
N SER A 129 -12.39 7.86 -6.19
CA SER A 129 -12.68 8.74 -7.29
C SER A 129 -13.19 7.93 -8.48
N ARG A 130 -14.16 8.51 -9.21
CA ARG A 130 -14.67 7.82 -10.35
C ARG A 130 -13.58 7.50 -11.33
N ASP A 131 -12.61 8.39 -11.51
CA ASP A 131 -11.52 8.13 -12.40
C ASP A 131 -10.64 7.01 -11.92
N LEU A 132 -10.42 6.92 -10.64
CA LEU A 132 -9.58 5.89 -10.11
C LEU A 132 -10.29 4.55 -10.11
N ALA A 133 -11.57 4.54 -10.00
CA ALA A 133 -12.34 3.31 -9.94
C ALA A 133 -12.38 2.58 -11.26
N ASN A 134 -12.09 3.24 -12.31
CA ASN A 134 -12.08 2.58 -13.55
C ASN A 134 -10.83 1.93 -13.85
#